data_97bd429ba13c9b395052bd5106c95bea
#
_entry.id   97bd429ba13c9b395052bd5106c95bea
#
_cell.length_a   1.000
_cell.length_b   1.000
_cell.length_c   1.000
_cell.angle_alpha   90.00
_cell.angle_beta   90.00
_cell.angle_gamma   90.00
#
_symmetry.space_group_name_H-M   'P 1'
#
loop_
_entity.id
_entity.type
_entity.pdbx_description
1 polymer ?
#
loop_
_entity_poly.entity_id
_entity_poly.type
_entity_poly.pdbx_seq_one_letter_code
_entity_poly.pdbx_strand_id
1 'polypeptide(L)'
;DSEKTRDFDACFLVTQVAAPSWLEDSGLELDTFGFVAVTSTLQSIEHPYIFAAGDIAAVRNSPRPKAGVFAVRAGKILARNLRRYILAKPLTSWTPQTRYLTLIGTGDQRAIAVRGDIVMAGRLFWHLKCWIDRRFMKKFRNLSMPVAPPIVCFAGLSKTPPSERDTVASAQYDPAFSSMRCLGCAAKTSHQVLQAAMHHAVALAVSRGANPDLMPPSGLETDSAALPVPAGVLGWIQSVDILSEIVTDPFLLGEIATIHALSDIYASLAKPLYSLTIINLPETKLSIQTNQLTHILAGALLAHSHAGVRLVGGHTSEGGGLSVGFAVTGSDAKLPAETPLALDEDFRLILTKPIGTGVIMAASRQLKADAICVDDAIASMRHSNQHAADVFRENNIIAATDVTGFGLARHAQNLAVRLGLAGFVIDLPSVPLLHGVTPLFEAGIASSLHEQNQHAIPIHNTGK
;
A
#
# COMPACT_ATOMS: atom_id res chain seq x y z
N ASP A 1 -23.44 -17.02 -45.53
CA ASP A 1 -24.27 -18.10 -46.10
C ASP A 1 -23.42 -19.09 -46.88
N SER A 2 -22.71 -19.93 -46.23
CA SER A 2 -22.20 -21.20 -46.72
C SER A 2 -21.94 -22.06 -45.49
N GLU A 3 -22.65 -23.21 -45.44
CA GLU A 3 -22.42 -24.31 -44.52
C GLU A 3 -21.02 -24.92 -44.75
N LYS A 4 -19.97 -24.15 -44.47
CA LYS A 4 -18.60 -24.66 -44.43
C LYS A 4 -18.28 -25.03 -43.01
N THR A 5 -18.45 -26.27 -42.68
CA THR A 5 -17.92 -26.89 -41.48
C THR A 5 -16.39 -26.94 -41.58
N ARG A 6 -15.70 -26.55 -40.53
CA ARG A 6 -14.26 -26.75 -40.38
C ARG A 6 -14.00 -27.51 -39.11
N ASP A 7 -13.21 -28.55 -39.20
CA ASP A 7 -12.73 -29.28 -38.05
C ASP A 7 -11.55 -28.53 -37.43
N PHE A 8 -11.47 -28.51 -36.11
CA PHE A 8 -10.38 -27.88 -35.34
C PHE A 8 -10.19 -28.65 -34.04
N ASP A 9 -8.95 -28.71 -33.57
CA ASP A 9 -8.57 -29.44 -32.33
C ASP A 9 -8.95 -28.70 -31.07
N ALA A 10 -9.00 -27.35 -31.11
CA ALA A 10 -9.37 -26.51 -30.00
C ALA A 10 -10.04 -25.20 -30.46
N CYS A 11 -11.06 -24.76 -29.72
CA CYS A 11 -11.74 -23.50 -29.97
C CYS A 11 -11.71 -22.62 -28.70
N PHE A 12 -11.15 -21.43 -28.82
CA PHE A 12 -11.21 -20.40 -27.77
C PHE A 12 -12.29 -19.38 -28.14
N LEU A 13 -13.38 -19.37 -27.39
CA LEU A 13 -14.50 -18.46 -27.61
C LEU A 13 -14.40 -17.27 -26.65
N VAL A 14 -14.15 -16.05 -27.18
CA VAL A 14 -14.05 -14.80 -26.44
C VAL A 14 -15.01 -13.78 -27.06
N THR A 15 -16.30 -13.92 -26.77
CA THR A 15 -17.37 -13.19 -27.48
C THR A 15 -18.01 -12.06 -26.69
N GLN A 16 -17.97 -12.10 -25.35
CA GLN A 16 -18.62 -11.09 -24.51
C GLN A 16 -17.79 -10.79 -23.26
N VAL A 17 -17.90 -9.55 -22.78
CA VAL A 17 -17.35 -9.12 -21.49
C VAL A 17 -18.44 -9.38 -20.44
N ALA A 18 -18.11 -10.11 -19.39
CA ALA A 18 -18.94 -10.27 -18.21
C ALA A 18 -18.53 -9.24 -17.13
N ALA A 19 -19.50 -8.77 -16.37
CA ALA A 19 -19.22 -7.95 -15.20
C ALA A 19 -18.57 -8.82 -14.10
N PRO A 20 -17.57 -8.31 -13.36
CA PRO A 20 -17.02 -9.02 -12.22
C PRO A 20 -18.09 -9.25 -11.14
N SER A 21 -18.16 -10.46 -10.59
CA SER A 21 -19.17 -10.84 -9.59
C SER A 21 -19.17 -10.00 -8.32
N TRP A 22 -17.99 -9.51 -7.90
CA TRP A 22 -17.88 -8.66 -6.70
C TRP A 22 -18.66 -7.34 -6.78
N LEU A 23 -19.07 -6.91 -8.00
CA LEU A 23 -19.90 -5.72 -8.15
C LEU A 23 -21.30 -5.91 -7.56
N GLU A 24 -21.83 -7.12 -7.53
CA GLU A 24 -23.15 -7.43 -6.98
C GLU A 24 -23.24 -7.08 -5.49
N ASP A 25 -22.14 -7.29 -4.76
CA ASP A 25 -22.04 -7.00 -3.31
C ASP A 25 -21.49 -5.60 -3.02
N SER A 26 -21.20 -4.79 -4.04
CA SER A 26 -20.55 -3.49 -3.86
C SER A 26 -21.46 -2.37 -3.36
N GLY A 27 -22.78 -2.56 -3.40
CA GLY A 27 -23.77 -1.52 -3.11
C GLY A 27 -23.87 -0.43 -4.18
N LEU A 28 -23.27 -0.63 -5.36
CA LEU A 28 -23.37 0.30 -6.50
C LEU A 28 -24.62 -0.03 -7.32
N GLU A 29 -25.27 1.00 -7.90
CA GLU A 29 -26.30 0.75 -8.88
C GLU A 29 -25.68 0.13 -10.14
N LEU A 30 -26.20 -1.04 -10.56
CA LEU A 30 -25.74 -1.81 -11.72
C LEU A 30 -26.80 -1.77 -12.83
N ASP A 31 -26.36 -1.96 -14.07
CA ASP A 31 -27.27 -2.21 -15.18
C ASP A 31 -27.76 -3.68 -15.19
N THR A 32 -28.62 -4.02 -16.13
CA THR A 32 -29.20 -5.37 -16.27
C THR A 32 -28.15 -6.47 -16.57
N PHE A 33 -26.93 -6.10 -16.89
CA PHE A 33 -25.80 -6.99 -17.17
C PHE A 33 -24.74 -7.00 -16.05
N GLY A 34 -25.01 -6.34 -14.91
CA GLY A 34 -24.12 -6.28 -13.76
C GLY A 34 -23.01 -5.22 -13.86
N PHE A 35 -23.02 -4.33 -14.84
CA PHE A 35 -22.04 -3.24 -14.96
C PHE A 35 -22.46 -2.00 -14.18
N VAL A 36 -21.48 -1.24 -13.67
CA VAL A 36 -21.75 -0.04 -12.88
C VAL A 36 -22.49 1.00 -13.71
N ALA A 37 -23.70 1.36 -13.27
CA ALA A 37 -24.50 2.40 -13.91
C ALA A 37 -23.91 3.78 -13.61
N VAL A 38 -23.55 4.52 -14.66
CA VAL A 38 -22.94 5.85 -14.53
C VAL A 38 -23.68 6.91 -15.30
N THR A 39 -23.57 8.13 -14.84
CA THR A 39 -24.07 9.34 -15.53
C THR A 39 -23.21 9.68 -16.74
N SER A 40 -23.61 10.69 -17.51
CA SER A 40 -22.77 11.24 -18.60
C SER A 40 -21.46 11.83 -18.12
N THR A 41 -21.31 12.13 -16.82
CA THR A 41 -20.06 12.61 -16.22
C THR A 41 -19.17 11.46 -15.72
N LEU A 42 -19.58 10.21 -15.94
CA LEU A 42 -18.90 8.99 -15.51
C LEU A 42 -18.92 8.77 -13.98
N GLN A 43 -19.80 9.44 -13.26
CA GLN A 43 -20.06 9.21 -11.84
C GLN A 43 -21.07 8.08 -11.67
N SER A 44 -20.90 7.24 -10.66
CA SER A 44 -21.94 6.34 -10.19
C SER A 44 -23.18 7.13 -9.83
N ILE A 45 -24.36 6.57 -10.07
CA ILE A 45 -25.63 7.28 -9.93
C ILE A 45 -25.91 7.58 -8.45
N GLU A 46 -25.77 6.60 -7.59
CA GLU A 46 -26.02 6.74 -6.15
C GLU A 46 -24.83 7.28 -5.37
N HIS A 47 -23.62 7.09 -5.88
CA HIS A 47 -22.38 7.49 -5.21
C HIS A 47 -21.57 8.48 -6.07
N PRO A 48 -21.85 9.78 -6.02
CA PRO A 48 -21.25 10.79 -6.91
C PRO A 48 -19.73 10.96 -6.72
N TYR A 49 -19.15 10.41 -5.68
CA TYR A 49 -17.69 10.36 -5.46
C TYR A 49 -17.01 9.14 -6.09
N ILE A 50 -17.79 8.18 -6.60
CA ILE A 50 -17.30 7.01 -7.33
C ILE A 50 -17.45 7.24 -8.83
N PHE A 51 -16.39 6.95 -9.56
CA PHE A 51 -16.34 7.08 -11.01
C PHE A 51 -16.01 5.73 -11.64
N ALA A 52 -16.67 5.42 -12.77
CA ALA A 52 -16.34 4.23 -13.54
C ALA A 52 -16.25 4.55 -15.04
N ALA A 53 -15.32 3.90 -15.74
CA ALA A 53 -15.10 4.04 -17.17
C ALA A 53 -14.55 2.74 -17.78
N GLY A 54 -14.64 2.62 -19.10
CA GLY A 54 -14.24 1.40 -19.81
C GLY A 54 -15.35 0.35 -19.77
N ASP A 55 -14.94 -0.93 -19.82
CA ASP A 55 -15.87 -2.03 -19.97
C ASP A 55 -16.73 -2.27 -18.71
N ILE A 56 -16.24 -1.85 -17.54
CA ILE A 56 -16.97 -1.96 -16.27
C ILE A 56 -18.16 -0.97 -16.17
N ALA A 57 -18.17 0.11 -16.96
CA ALA A 57 -19.15 1.18 -16.86
C ALA A 57 -20.26 1.06 -17.89
N ALA A 58 -21.51 1.29 -17.47
CA ALA A 58 -22.69 1.44 -18.31
C ALA A 58 -23.24 2.87 -18.24
N VAL A 59 -23.09 3.66 -19.29
CA VAL A 59 -23.64 5.03 -19.33
C VAL A 59 -25.14 4.98 -19.53
N ARG A 60 -25.92 5.38 -18.50
CA ARG A 60 -27.38 5.19 -18.41
C ARG A 60 -28.14 5.62 -19.67
N ASN A 61 -27.87 6.79 -20.22
CA ASN A 61 -28.60 7.35 -21.36
C ASN A 61 -27.87 7.18 -22.70
N SER A 62 -26.84 6.36 -22.76
CA SER A 62 -26.02 6.16 -23.95
C SER A 62 -25.39 4.77 -23.98
N PRO A 63 -26.21 3.70 -24.05
CA PRO A 63 -25.69 2.35 -24.08
C PRO A 63 -24.76 2.14 -25.29
N ARG A 64 -23.64 1.48 -25.08
CA ARG A 64 -22.61 1.21 -26.10
C ARG A 64 -22.05 -0.19 -25.95
N PRO A 65 -21.58 -0.79 -27.06
CA PRO A 65 -20.83 -2.03 -26.99
C PRO A 65 -19.57 -1.86 -26.13
N LYS A 66 -19.17 -2.90 -25.43
CA LYS A 66 -17.91 -2.94 -24.69
C LYS A 66 -16.75 -3.06 -25.69
N ALA A 67 -16.12 -1.96 -26.01
CA ALA A 67 -15.02 -1.90 -26.97
C ALA A 67 -13.96 -0.88 -26.55
N GLY A 68 -12.69 -1.22 -26.76
CA GLY A 68 -11.55 -0.41 -26.32
C GLY A 68 -11.54 1.05 -26.80
N VAL A 69 -12.19 1.35 -27.93
CA VAL A 69 -12.31 2.73 -28.43
C VAL A 69 -13.11 3.61 -27.46
N PHE A 70 -14.15 3.08 -26.81
CA PHE A 70 -14.92 3.80 -25.82
C PHE A 70 -14.13 3.97 -24.52
N ALA A 71 -13.45 2.91 -24.06
CA ALA A 71 -12.59 2.97 -22.89
C ALA A 71 -11.50 4.05 -23.02
N VAL A 72 -10.77 4.07 -24.14
CA VAL A 72 -9.71 5.06 -24.39
C VAL A 72 -10.24 6.50 -24.42
N ARG A 73 -11.43 6.72 -24.98
CA ARG A 73 -12.04 8.07 -25.06
C ARG A 73 -12.62 8.49 -23.72
N ALA A 74 -13.27 7.59 -23.01
CA ALA A 74 -13.80 7.82 -21.66
C ALA A 74 -12.67 8.20 -20.68
N GLY A 75 -11.50 7.55 -20.78
CA GLY A 75 -10.37 7.79 -19.90
C GLY A 75 -9.93 9.26 -19.84
N LYS A 76 -9.97 9.99 -20.97
CA LYS A 76 -9.66 11.43 -20.99
C LYS A 76 -10.69 12.27 -20.22
N ILE A 77 -11.97 11.92 -20.34
CA ILE A 77 -13.06 12.60 -19.63
C ILE A 77 -13.00 12.26 -18.15
N LEU A 78 -12.76 10.98 -17.82
CA LEU A 78 -12.57 10.52 -16.44
C LEU A 78 -11.47 11.32 -15.75
N ALA A 79 -10.26 11.36 -16.32
CA ALA A 79 -9.13 12.09 -15.75
C ALA A 79 -9.42 13.60 -15.56
N ARG A 80 -10.16 14.21 -16.49
CA ARG A 80 -10.62 15.60 -16.37
C ARG A 80 -11.63 15.74 -15.23
N ASN A 81 -12.62 14.86 -15.17
CA ASN A 81 -13.69 14.96 -14.19
C ASN A 81 -13.21 14.64 -12.77
N LEU A 82 -12.32 13.70 -12.58
CA LEU A 82 -11.67 13.45 -11.28
C LEU A 82 -10.97 14.73 -10.77
N ARG A 83 -10.17 15.39 -11.61
CA ARG A 83 -9.53 16.68 -11.24
C ARG A 83 -10.55 17.77 -10.92
N ARG A 84 -11.62 17.87 -11.72
CA ARG A 84 -12.67 18.88 -11.53
C ARG A 84 -13.48 18.61 -10.27
N TYR A 85 -13.74 17.35 -9.96
CA TYR A 85 -14.43 16.92 -8.74
C TYR A 85 -13.63 17.34 -7.50
N ILE A 86 -12.34 17.01 -7.45
CA ILE A 86 -11.45 17.38 -6.34
C ILE A 86 -11.37 18.91 -6.18
N LEU A 87 -11.45 19.67 -7.29
CA LEU A 87 -11.40 21.14 -7.28
C LEU A 87 -12.78 21.79 -7.14
N ALA A 88 -13.83 21.04 -6.83
CA ALA A 88 -15.21 21.49 -6.75
C ALA A 88 -15.68 22.28 -7.99
N LYS A 89 -15.20 21.90 -9.20
CA LYS A 89 -15.57 22.54 -10.47
C LYS A 89 -16.67 21.74 -11.18
N PRO A 90 -17.52 22.37 -12.00
CA PRO A 90 -18.53 21.67 -12.79
C PRO A 90 -17.93 20.56 -13.64
N LEU A 91 -18.54 19.37 -13.67
CA LEU A 91 -18.04 18.22 -14.42
C LEU A 91 -18.38 18.34 -15.91
N THR A 92 -17.59 17.68 -16.75
CA THR A 92 -17.79 17.64 -18.21
C THR A 92 -18.58 16.39 -18.58
N SER A 93 -19.70 16.57 -19.28
CA SER A 93 -20.45 15.44 -19.83
C SER A 93 -19.73 14.83 -21.03
N TRP A 94 -19.84 13.52 -21.13
CA TRP A 94 -19.34 12.74 -22.25
C TRP A 94 -20.50 12.09 -23.00
N THR A 95 -20.54 12.38 -24.30
CA THR A 95 -21.45 11.68 -25.22
C THR A 95 -20.63 10.76 -26.11
N PRO A 96 -20.75 9.43 -25.94
CA PRO A 96 -20.03 8.47 -26.78
C PRO A 96 -20.44 8.58 -28.24
N GLN A 97 -19.48 8.41 -29.17
CA GLN A 97 -19.77 8.39 -30.60
C GLN A 97 -20.68 7.22 -30.99
N THR A 98 -21.50 7.41 -32.00
CA THR A 98 -22.40 6.37 -32.55
C THR A 98 -21.70 5.47 -33.55
N ARG A 99 -20.72 5.98 -34.31
CA ARG A 99 -19.98 5.24 -35.34
C ARG A 99 -18.51 5.14 -34.97
N TYR A 100 -17.95 3.96 -35.08
CA TYR A 100 -16.53 3.69 -34.86
C TYR A 100 -16.01 2.66 -35.87
N LEU A 101 -14.70 2.64 -36.07
CA LEU A 101 -14.03 1.68 -36.95
C LEU A 101 -13.65 0.46 -36.11
N THR A 102 -14.10 -0.71 -36.54
CA THR A 102 -13.67 -2.01 -36.02
C THR A 102 -12.76 -2.66 -37.02
N LEU A 103 -11.59 -3.14 -36.59
CA LEU A 103 -10.60 -3.84 -37.40
C LEU A 103 -10.37 -5.23 -36.81
N ILE A 104 -10.83 -6.28 -37.51
CA ILE A 104 -10.73 -7.66 -37.07
C ILE A 104 -9.68 -8.36 -37.94
N GLY A 105 -8.58 -8.82 -37.33
CA GLY A 105 -7.56 -9.61 -38.02
C GLY A 105 -8.06 -11.02 -38.34
N THR A 106 -7.79 -11.52 -39.55
CA THR A 106 -8.22 -12.84 -40.02
C THR A 106 -7.14 -13.92 -39.88
N GLY A 107 -5.97 -13.58 -39.30
CA GLY A 107 -4.86 -14.52 -39.07
C GLY A 107 -3.89 -14.68 -40.24
N ASP A 108 -4.29 -14.28 -41.45
CA ASP A 108 -3.56 -14.41 -42.70
C ASP A 108 -2.94 -13.09 -43.23
N GLN A 109 -2.61 -12.17 -42.32
CA GLN A 109 -2.15 -10.81 -42.61
C GLN A 109 -3.18 -9.97 -43.40
N ARG A 110 -4.45 -10.27 -43.21
CA ARG A 110 -5.59 -9.50 -43.69
C ARG A 110 -6.44 -9.05 -42.52
N ALA A 111 -7.27 -8.05 -42.71
CA ALA A 111 -8.25 -7.61 -41.72
C ALA A 111 -9.56 -7.22 -42.39
N ILE A 112 -10.65 -7.39 -41.64
CA ILE A 112 -11.98 -6.92 -41.98
C ILE A 112 -12.15 -5.57 -41.28
N ALA A 113 -12.46 -4.53 -42.01
CA ALA A 113 -12.79 -3.20 -41.52
C ALA A 113 -14.29 -2.99 -41.58
N VAL A 114 -14.91 -2.66 -40.45
CA VAL A 114 -16.34 -2.41 -40.33
C VAL A 114 -16.55 -0.99 -39.78
N ARG A 115 -17.36 -0.19 -40.49
CA ARG A 115 -17.76 1.15 -40.02
C ARG A 115 -19.24 1.43 -40.39
N GLY A 116 -20.13 1.28 -39.46
CA GLY A 116 -21.57 1.25 -39.75
C GLY A 116 -21.89 0.12 -40.71
N ASP A 117 -22.54 0.41 -41.82
CA ASP A 117 -22.97 -0.59 -42.84
C ASP A 117 -21.88 -0.93 -43.85
N ILE A 118 -20.72 -0.24 -43.78
CA ILE A 118 -19.61 -0.45 -44.72
C ILE A 118 -18.70 -1.52 -44.17
N VAL A 119 -18.51 -2.60 -44.92
CA VAL A 119 -17.63 -3.72 -44.63
C VAL A 119 -16.62 -3.87 -45.78
N MET A 120 -15.34 -3.86 -45.47
CA MET A 120 -14.26 -4.07 -46.43
C MET A 120 -13.21 -4.99 -45.82
N ALA A 121 -12.54 -5.78 -46.66
CA ALA A 121 -11.52 -6.72 -46.22
C ALA A 121 -10.27 -6.62 -47.12
N GLY A 122 -9.09 -6.80 -46.51
CA GLY A 122 -7.86 -6.82 -47.28
C GLY A 122 -6.60 -6.58 -46.46
N ARG A 123 -5.42 -6.70 -47.15
CA ARG A 123 -4.11 -6.47 -46.51
C ARG A 123 -3.89 -5.02 -46.10
N LEU A 124 -4.49 -4.05 -46.79
CA LEU A 124 -4.39 -2.64 -46.44
C LEU A 124 -4.94 -2.39 -45.04
N PHE A 125 -6.07 -3.00 -44.69
CA PHE A 125 -6.69 -2.88 -43.38
C PHE A 125 -5.87 -3.57 -42.28
N TRP A 126 -5.14 -4.63 -42.61
CA TRP A 126 -4.17 -5.23 -41.69
C TRP A 126 -3.02 -4.28 -41.38
N HIS A 127 -2.44 -3.65 -42.37
CA HIS A 127 -1.39 -2.65 -42.16
C HIS A 127 -1.91 -1.46 -41.35
N LEU A 128 -3.13 -0.99 -41.63
CA LEU A 128 -3.77 0.08 -40.86
C LEU A 128 -3.98 -0.34 -39.39
N LYS A 129 -4.48 -1.56 -39.16
CA LYS A 129 -4.62 -2.12 -37.80
C LYS A 129 -3.27 -2.15 -37.09
N CYS A 130 -2.25 -2.74 -37.69
CA CYS A 130 -0.92 -2.82 -37.10
C CYS A 130 -0.33 -1.44 -36.83
N TRP A 131 -0.57 -0.45 -37.67
CA TRP A 131 -0.13 0.92 -37.45
C TRP A 131 -0.84 1.57 -36.26
N ILE A 132 -2.17 1.41 -36.14
CA ILE A 132 -2.95 1.93 -35.01
C ILE A 132 -2.48 1.28 -33.72
N ASP A 133 -2.35 -0.05 -33.69
CA ASP A 133 -1.93 -0.81 -32.50
C ASP A 133 -0.50 -0.39 -32.06
N ARG A 134 0.45 -0.31 -33.00
CA ARG A 134 1.83 0.15 -32.70
C ARG A 134 1.86 1.57 -32.17
N ARG A 135 1.06 2.48 -32.76
CA ARG A 135 0.97 3.87 -32.31
C ARG A 135 0.37 3.98 -30.91
N PHE A 136 -0.63 3.14 -30.60
CA PHE A 136 -1.20 3.05 -29.28
C PHE A 136 -0.19 2.52 -28.27
N MET A 137 0.43 1.38 -28.57
CA MET A 137 1.43 0.74 -27.70
C MET A 137 2.69 1.58 -27.47
N LYS A 138 3.08 2.42 -28.43
CA LYS A 138 4.21 3.34 -28.26
C LYS A 138 4.03 4.26 -27.05
N LYS A 139 2.79 4.65 -26.70
CA LYS A 139 2.50 5.48 -25.53
C LYS A 139 2.81 4.79 -24.20
N PHE A 140 2.82 3.44 -24.18
CA PHE A 140 3.08 2.64 -22.99
C PHE A 140 4.50 2.08 -22.95
N ARG A 141 5.20 2.03 -24.09
CA ARG A 141 6.61 1.58 -24.16
C ARG A 141 7.60 2.67 -23.75
N ASN A 142 7.31 3.92 -24.06
CA ASN A 142 8.13 5.06 -23.69
C ASN A 142 7.47 5.81 -22.52
N LEU A 143 7.37 5.15 -21.38
CA LEU A 143 7.11 5.81 -20.11
C LEU A 143 8.43 6.48 -19.68
N SER A 144 8.82 7.57 -20.36
CA SER A 144 9.68 8.54 -19.71
C SER A 144 8.88 9.00 -18.50
N MET A 145 9.37 8.73 -17.29
CA MET A 145 8.88 9.41 -16.10
C MET A 145 8.84 10.89 -16.48
N PRO A 146 7.67 11.55 -16.47
CA PRO A 146 7.68 12.98 -16.58
C PRO A 146 8.62 13.44 -15.48
N VAL A 147 9.66 14.20 -15.83
CA VAL A 147 10.34 15.04 -14.88
C VAL A 147 9.20 15.72 -14.16
N ALA A 148 9.07 15.46 -12.85
CA ALA A 148 7.98 16.01 -12.07
C ALA A 148 7.90 17.48 -12.45
N PRO A 149 6.74 17.98 -12.96
CA PRO A 149 6.66 19.40 -13.26
C PRO A 149 7.07 20.11 -11.98
N PRO A 150 7.88 21.15 -12.06
CA PRO A 150 8.24 21.90 -10.87
C PRO A 150 6.95 22.13 -10.10
N ILE A 151 6.93 21.80 -8.82
CA ILE A 151 5.76 21.90 -7.97
C ILE A 151 5.31 23.35 -8.09
N VAL A 152 4.27 23.60 -8.87
CA VAL A 152 3.68 24.93 -8.93
C VAL A 152 2.97 25.07 -7.60
N CYS A 153 3.64 25.67 -6.65
CA CYS A 153 3.04 26.13 -5.42
C CYS A 153 1.95 27.13 -5.82
N PHE A 154 0.70 26.71 -5.76
CA PHE A 154 -0.42 27.64 -5.81
C PHE A 154 -0.40 28.44 -4.51
N ALA A 155 0.32 29.56 -4.52
CA ALA A 155 0.21 30.56 -3.49
C ALA A 155 -1.23 31.07 -3.48
N GLY A 156 -1.89 30.90 -2.33
CA GLY A 156 -3.04 31.65 -1.88
C GLY A 156 -4.23 31.79 -2.83
N LEU A 157 -5.30 31.08 -2.56
CA LEU A 157 -6.64 31.54 -2.94
C LEU A 157 -7.03 32.74 -2.04
N SER A 158 -6.53 33.92 -2.36
CA SER A 158 -7.13 35.17 -1.94
C SER A 158 -8.49 35.29 -2.61
N LYS A 159 -9.52 35.66 -1.85
CA LYS A 159 -10.90 35.88 -2.34
C LYS A 159 -11.07 37.17 -3.17
N THR A 160 -9.98 37.82 -3.57
CA THR A 160 -9.99 38.98 -4.42
C THR A 160 -9.60 38.60 -5.85
N PRO A 161 -10.34 39.01 -6.88
CA PRO A 161 -9.96 38.76 -8.27
C PRO A 161 -8.66 39.52 -8.58
N PRO A 162 -7.69 38.87 -9.28
CA PRO A 162 -6.46 39.55 -9.67
C PRO A 162 -6.77 40.69 -10.63
N SER A 163 -6.22 41.89 -10.36
CA SER A 163 -6.23 42.99 -11.31
C SER A 163 -5.33 42.62 -12.50
N GLU A 164 -5.69 43.07 -13.71
CA GLU A 164 -5.10 42.73 -15.01
C GLU A 164 -3.60 43.08 -15.19
N ARG A 165 -2.81 43.21 -14.16
CA ARG A 165 -1.40 43.62 -14.24
C ARG A 165 -0.37 42.62 -13.73
N ASP A 166 -0.77 41.43 -13.32
CA ASP A 166 0.21 40.38 -12.97
C ASP A 166 0.51 39.55 -14.21
N THR A 167 1.29 40.11 -15.13
CA THR A 167 2.05 39.38 -16.12
C THR A 167 2.97 38.40 -15.36
N VAL A 168 2.77 37.12 -15.57
CA VAL A 168 3.58 36.03 -15.06
C VAL A 168 5.02 36.27 -15.50
N ALA A 169 5.81 36.93 -14.66
CA ALA A 169 7.25 36.85 -14.73
C ALA A 169 7.61 35.39 -14.42
N SER A 170 8.28 34.72 -15.35
CA SER A 170 8.90 33.41 -15.14
C SER A 170 9.80 33.50 -13.91
N ALA A 171 9.27 33.10 -12.76
CA ALA A 171 10.08 32.99 -11.56
C ALA A 171 11.11 31.89 -11.81
N GLN A 172 12.33 32.30 -12.16
CA GLN A 172 13.50 31.44 -12.05
C GLN A 172 13.52 30.94 -10.62
N TYR A 173 13.53 29.63 -10.44
CA TYR A 173 13.73 28.98 -9.15
C TYR A 173 15.10 29.42 -8.63
N ASP A 174 15.10 30.35 -7.69
CA ASP A 174 16.29 30.72 -6.91
C ASP A 174 16.26 29.85 -5.64
N PRO A 175 17.17 28.87 -5.52
CA PRO A 175 17.23 28.03 -4.32
C PRO A 175 17.55 28.81 -3.02
N ALA A 176 18.00 30.05 -3.13
CA ALA A 176 18.27 30.93 -1.99
C ALA A 176 17.01 31.58 -1.40
N PHE A 177 15.87 31.53 -2.09
CA PHE A 177 14.58 32.09 -1.65
C PHE A 177 13.46 31.07 -1.43
N SER A 178 13.76 29.77 -1.37
CA SER A 178 12.84 28.88 -0.67
C SER A 178 12.76 29.39 0.77
N SER A 179 11.57 29.85 1.19
CA SER A 179 11.32 30.29 2.56
C SER A 179 12.03 29.35 3.49
N MET A 180 12.99 29.87 4.28
CA MET A 180 13.85 29.08 5.14
C MET A 180 12.97 28.23 6.04
N ARG A 181 12.81 26.94 5.69
CA ARG A 181 12.07 26.02 6.51
C ARG A 181 12.88 25.73 7.74
N CYS A 182 12.25 25.90 8.85
CA CYS A 182 12.82 25.47 10.10
C CYS A 182 12.90 23.94 10.07
N LEU A 183 14.11 23.39 9.96
CA LEU A 183 14.36 21.93 10.02
C LEU A 183 14.41 21.41 11.46
N GLY A 184 14.12 22.27 12.43
CA GLY A 184 14.10 21.94 13.86
C GLY A 184 12.66 21.84 14.41
N CYS A 185 12.46 22.36 15.62
CA CYS A 185 11.19 22.27 16.35
C CYS A 185 9.98 22.92 15.67
N ALA A 186 10.17 23.79 14.66
CA ALA A 186 9.09 24.37 13.87
C ALA A 186 8.72 23.54 12.61
N ALA A 187 9.36 22.40 12.38
CA ALA A 187 8.99 21.45 11.32
C ALA A 187 7.77 20.57 11.69
N LYS A 188 7.08 20.89 12.78
CA LYS A 188 5.86 20.16 13.20
C LYS A 188 4.71 20.39 12.24
N THR A 189 3.91 19.35 12.02
CA THR A 189 2.59 19.45 11.38
C THR A 189 1.73 20.47 12.14
N SER A 190 0.93 21.27 11.42
CA SER A 190 0.11 22.30 12.05
C SER A 190 -0.86 21.69 13.07
N HIS A 191 -1.07 22.38 14.20
CA HIS A 191 -2.00 21.99 15.25
C HIS A 191 -3.40 21.67 14.72
N GLN A 192 -3.90 22.46 13.77
CA GLN A 192 -5.22 22.25 13.16
C GLN A 192 -5.31 20.92 12.39
N VAL A 193 -4.25 20.54 11.67
CA VAL A 193 -4.20 19.25 10.94
C VAL A 193 -4.18 18.10 11.93
N LEU A 194 -3.34 18.17 12.97
CA LEU A 194 -3.22 17.11 13.96
C LEU A 194 -4.55 16.91 14.71
N GLN A 195 -5.16 17.98 15.18
CA GLN A 195 -6.44 17.94 15.92
C GLN A 195 -7.57 17.36 15.07
N ALA A 196 -7.74 17.85 13.83
CA ALA A 196 -8.75 17.32 12.91
C ALA A 196 -8.50 15.85 12.57
N ALA A 197 -7.26 15.47 12.32
CA ALA A 197 -6.90 14.10 12.01
C ALA A 197 -7.14 13.14 13.18
N MET A 198 -6.76 13.53 14.40
CA MET A 198 -7.01 12.72 15.61
C MET A 198 -8.49 12.47 15.85
N HIS A 199 -9.32 13.53 15.76
CA HIS A 199 -10.76 13.38 15.93
C HIS A 199 -11.39 12.42 14.92
N HIS A 200 -11.05 12.57 13.65
CA HIS A 200 -11.55 11.67 12.58
C HIS A 200 -10.96 10.27 12.68
N ALA A 201 -9.68 10.13 13.08
CA ALA A 201 -9.01 8.84 13.23
C ALA A 201 -9.64 7.99 14.34
N VAL A 202 -9.94 8.59 15.49
CA VAL A 202 -10.64 7.90 16.59
C VAL A 202 -12.01 7.41 16.11
N ALA A 203 -12.80 8.28 15.49
CA ALA A 203 -14.12 7.91 14.97
C ALA A 203 -14.03 6.77 13.95
N LEU A 204 -13.06 6.85 13.03
CA LEU A 204 -12.83 5.82 12.01
C LEU A 204 -12.36 4.50 12.63
N ALA A 205 -11.43 4.53 13.59
CA ALA A 205 -10.94 3.32 14.26
C ALA A 205 -12.07 2.62 15.04
N VAL A 206 -12.86 3.37 15.80
CA VAL A 206 -14.02 2.83 16.55
C VAL A 206 -15.06 2.24 15.60
N SER A 207 -15.36 2.90 14.47
CA SER A 207 -16.28 2.35 13.46
C SER A 207 -15.79 1.04 12.83
N ARG A 208 -14.48 0.77 12.89
CA ARG A 208 -13.83 -0.47 12.44
C ARG A 208 -13.56 -1.50 13.55
N GLY A 209 -14.12 -1.28 14.75
CA GLY A 209 -14.08 -2.22 15.86
C GLY A 209 -13.00 -1.98 16.91
N ALA A 210 -12.32 -0.83 16.90
CA ALA A 210 -11.40 -0.48 17.99
C ALA A 210 -12.17 -0.26 19.30
N ASN A 211 -11.57 -0.69 20.43
CA ASN A 211 -12.17 -0.48 21.74
C ASN A 211 -12.14 1.01 22.12
N PRO A 212 -13.31 1.66 22.37
CA PRO A 212 -13.37 3.06 22.74
C PRO A 212 -12.59 3.43 24.02
N ASP A 213 -12.49 2.51 24.99
CA ASP A 213 -11.81 2.74 26.27
C ASP A 213 -10.28 2.86 26.13
N LEU A 214 -9.74 2.38 25.03
CA LEU A 214 -8.30 2.45 24.69
C LEU A 214 -7.94 3.64 23.79
N MET A 215 -8.93 4.41 23.37
CA MET A 215 -8.68 5.58 22.54
C MET A 215 -8.03 6.71 23.35
N PRO A 216 -7.16 7.52 22.71
CA PRO A 216 -6.59 8.68 23.36
C PRO A 216 -7.69 9.67 23.73
N PRO A 217 -7.61 10.32 24.92
CA PRO A 217 -8.59 11.34 25.30
C PRO A 217 -8.51 12.52 24.31
N SER A 218 -9.67 13.14 24.06
CA SER A 218 -9.76 14.34 23.23
C SER A 218 -8.89 15.47 23.82
N GLY A 219 -8.09 16.11 22.95
CA GLY A 219 -7.18 17.19 23.36
C GLY A 219 -5.79 16.71 23.80
N LEU A 220 -5.43 15.45 23.61
CA LEU A 220 -4.10 14.93 23.91
C LEU A 220 -3.14 15.29 22.75
N GLU A 221 -2.55 16.47 22.83
CA GLU A 221 -1.59 16.98 21.85
C GLU A 221 -0.21 17.23 22.50
N THR A 222 0.16 16.33 23.41
CA THR A 222 1.42 16.48 24.17
C THR A 222 2.50 15.58 23.57
N ASP A 223 3.72 16.09 23.49
CA ASP A 223 4.92 15.33 23.08
C ASP A 223 5.38 14.37 24.21
N SER A 224 4.73 14.39 25.38
CA SER A 224 5.05 13.54 26.52
C SER A 224 3.76 13.10 27.23
N ALA A 225 3.81 11.92 27.84
CA ALA A 225 2.70 11.40 28.63
C ALA A 225 3.19 10.83 29.97
N ALA A 226 2.39 11.04 31.03
CA ALA A 226 2.57 10.32 32.27
C ALA A 226 2.06 8.89 32.11
N LEU A 227 2.90 7.90 32.37
CA LEU A 227 2.54 6.49 32.29
C LEU A 227 2.18 5.98 33.69
N PRO A 228 0.93 5.53 33.93
CA PRO A 228 0.61 4.83 35.14
C PRO A 228 1.45 3.57 35.27
N VAL A 229 2.17 3.41 36.37
CA VAL A 229 2.98 2.21 36.66
C VAL A 229 2.06 1.16 37.26
N PRO A 230 1.81 0.01 36.60
CA PRO A 230 1.03 -1.06 37.19
C PRO A 230 1.71 -1.62 38.45
N ALA A 231 0.94 -1.95 39.48
CA ALA A 231 1.49 -2.59 40.66
C ALA A 231 2.07 -3.98 40.31
N GLY A 232 3.27 -4.27 40.84
CA GLY A 232 3.90 -5.60 40.67
C GLY A 232 4.72 -5.76 39.36
N VAL A 233 4.93 -4.71 38.58
CA VAL A 233 5.81 -4.76 37.39
C VAL A 233 7.25 -4.98 37.82
N LEU A 234 7.87 -6.05 37.32
CA LEU A 234 9.24 -6.45 37.65
C LEU A 234 10.29 -5.82 36.72
N GLY A 235 9.92 -5.44 35.52
CA GLY A 235 10.84 -4.84 34.54
C GLY A 235 10.12 -4.06 33.46
N TRP A 236 10.75 -3.00 32.98
CA TRP A 236 10.31 -2.19 31.86
C TRP A 236 11.21 -2.45 30.65
N ILE A 237 10.61 -2.45 29.48
CA ILE A 237 11.30 -2.49 28.20
C ILE A 237 10.75 -1.42 27.29
N GLN A 238 11.61 -0.83 26.50
CA GLN A 238 11.23 0.11 25.45
C GLN A 238 11.89 -0.26 24.14
N SER A 239 11.15 -0.09 23.06
CA SER A 239 11.65 -0.18 21.69
C SER A 239 11.13 0.97 20.86
N VAL A 240 11.83 1.27 19.75
CA VAL A 240 11.40 2.27 18.77
C VAL A 240 11.68 1.76 17.37
N ASP A 241 10.64 1.74 16.55
CA ASP A 241 10.74 1.41 15.12
C ASP A 241 10.04 2.42 14.26
N ILE A 242 10.59 2.64 13.05
CA ILE A 242 10.04 3.54 12.03
C ILE A 242 10.05 2.83 10.69
N LEU A 243 8.90 2.77 10.04
CA LEU A 243 8.76 2.30 8.66
C LEU A 243 8.58 3.47 7.69
N SER A 244 9.28 3.42 6.57
CA SER A 244 8.96 4.23 5.40
C SER A 244 7.70 3.67 4.72
N GLU A 245 7.13 4.42 3.77
CA GLU A 245 5.95 4.01 2.99
C GLU A 245 6.19 2.68 2.25
N ILE A 246 5.92 1.57 2.93
CA ILE A 246 6.03 0.21 2.38
C ILE A 246 4.79 -0.18 1.56
N VAL A 247 3.65 0.39 1.89
CA VAL A 247 2.36 0.26 1.19
C VAL A 247 1.79 1.65 0.93
N THR A 248 1.03 1.80 -0.14
CA THR A 248 0.45 3.09 -0.55
C THR A 248 -0.85 3.45 0.17
N ASP A 249 -1.51 2.47 0.79
CA ASP A 249 -2.70 2.70 1.62
C ASP A 249 -2.27 3.21 3.00
N PRO A 250 -2.63 4.44 3.38
CA PRO A 250 -2.21 5.02 4.65
C PRO A 250 -2.82 4.33 5.88
N PHE A 251 -4.01 3.73 5.76
CA PHE A 251 -4.60 2.96 6.86
C PHE A 251 -3.80 1.67 7.12
N LEU A 252 -3.50 0.92 6.05
CA LEU A 252 -2.66 -0.28 6.13
C LEU A 252 -1.24 0.04 6.61
N LEU A 253 -0.67 1.18 6.19
CA LEU A 253 0.64 1.61 6.68
C LEU A 253 0.64 1.84 8.19
N GLY A 254 -0.38 2.51 8.73
CA GLY A 254 -0.54 2.72 10.16
C GLY A 254 -0.69 1.41 10.95
N GLU A 255 -1.51 0.49 10.43
CA GLU A 255 -1.72 -0.83 11.03
C GLU A 255 -0.42 -1.65 11.04
N ILE A 256 0.26 -1.77 9.90
CA ILE A 256 1.50 -2.54 9.75
C ILE A 256 2.63 -1.96 10.60
N ALA A 257 2.81 -0.64 10.60
CA ALA A 257 3.86 0.01 11.39
C ALA A 257 3.67 -0.22 12.90
N THR A 258 2.41 -0.21 13.37
CA THR A 258 2.09 -0.55 14.76
C THR A 258 2.45 -2.00 15.09
N ILE A 259 2.00 -2.96 14.28
CA ILE A 259 2.26 -4.38 14.50
C ILE A 259 3.78 -4.67 14.47
N HIS A 260 4.49 -3.99 13.58
CA HIS A 260 5.94 -4.09 13.48
C HIS A 260 6.63 -3.61 14.77
N ALA A 261 6.32 -2.40 15.23
CA ALA A 261 6.92 -1.83 16.44
C ALA A 261 6.56 -2.61 17.74
N LEU A 262 5.38 -3.25 17.78
CA LEU A 262 5.01 -4.12 18.90
C LEU A 262 5.82 -5.44 18.94
N SER A 263 6.37 -5.86 17.80
CA SER A 263 7.06 -7.16 17.68
C SER A 263 8.32 -7.26 18.53
N ASP A 264 9.07 -6.18 18.70
CA ASP A 264 10.24 -6.13 19.60
C ASP A 264 9.88 -6.42 21.05
N ILE A 265 8.72 -5.85 21.49
CA ILE A 265 8.24 -6.08 22.85
C ILE A 265 7.82 -7.55 23.02
N TYR A 266 7.13 -8.11 22.02
CA TYR A 266 6.77 -9.54 22.02
C TYR A 266 7.99 -10.44 21.97
N ALA A 267 9.01 -10.09 21.17
CA ALA A 267 10.28 -10.81 21.09
C ALA A 267 11.06 -10.80 22.42
N SER A 268 10.84 -9.78 23.23
CA SER A 268 11.39 -9.71 24.60
C SER A 268 10.55 -10.45 25.63
N LEU A 269 9.50 -11.18 25.20
CA LEU A 269 8.54 -11.89 26.03
C LEU A 269 7.78 -10.97 27.02
N ALA A 270 7.78 -9.67 26.74
CA ALA A 270 7.09 -8.65 27.50
C ALA A 270 5.68 -8.39 26.95
N LYS A 271 4.88 -7.66 27.75
CA LYS A 271 3.55 -7.19 27.34
C LYS A 271 3.63 -5.72 26.99
N PRO A 272 3.30 -5.29 25.76
CA PRO A 272 3.24 -3.87 25.43
C PRO A 272 2.06 -3.22 26.18
N LEU A 273 2.27 -2.00 26.65
CA LEU A 273 1.29 -1.25 27.45
C LEU A 273 0.98 0.13 26.87
N TYR A 274 2.00 0.86 26.49
CA TYR A 274 1.91 2.24 26.03
C TYR A 274 2.74 2.46 24.78
N SER A 275 2.29 3.41 23.95
CA SER A 275 2.96 3.76 22.72
C SER A 275 2.93 5.28 22.48
N LEU A 276 4.02 5.82 21.93
CA LEU A 276 4.11 7.15 21.37
C LEU A 276 4.32 7.03 19.86
N THR A 277 3.56 7.78 19.07
CA THR A 277 3.76 7.77 17.61
C THR A 277 4.79 8.78 17.15
N ILE A 278 5.51 8.44 16.05
CA ILE A 278 6.43 9.33 15.34
C ILE A 278 6.02 9.27 13.86
N ILE A 279 5.45 10.38 13.35
CA ILE A 279 4.98 10.43 11.95
C ILE A 279 5.64 11.60 11.26
N ASN A 280 6.27 11.32 10.11
CA ASN A 280 6.74 12.34 9.20
C ASN A 280 5.85 12.33 7.95
N LEU A 281 5.21 13.47 7.65
CA LEU A 281 4.31 13.63 6.50
C LEU A 281 5.02 14.37 5.37
N PRO A 282 4.78 14.01 4.11
CA PRO A 282 5.25 14.79 2.99
C PRO A 282 4.54 16.15 2.95
N GLU A 283 5.23 17.13 2.40
CA GLU A 283 4.69 18.46 2.18
C GLU A 283 3.60 18.43 1.12
N THR A 284 2.36 18.62 1.54
CA THR A 284 1.20 18.67 0.64
C THR A 284 0.16 19.67 1.15
N LYS A 285 -0.97 19.76 0.47
CA LYS A 285 -2.09 20.58 0.94
C LYS A 285 -2.62 20.05 2.27
N LEU A 286 -2.98 20.97 3.17
CA LEU A 286 -3.51 20.62 4.51
C LEU A 286 -4.63 19.57 4.48
N SER A 287 -5.53 19.64 3.50
CA SER A 287 -6.61 18.64 3.35
C SER A 287 -6.10 17.24 3.01
N ILE A 288 -5.00 17.13 2.25
CA ILE A 288 -4.36 15.85 1.92
C ILE A 288 -3.62 15.32 3.13
N GLN A 289 -2.86 16.17 3.82
CA GLN A 289 -2.17 15.80 5.07
C GLN A 289 -3.16 15.33 6.14
N THR A 290 -4.26 16.08 6.34
CA THR A 290 -5.32 15.69 7.29
C THR A 290 -5.89 14.33 6.95
N ASN A 291 -6.24 14.09 5.68
CA ASN A 291 -6.79 12.80 5.24
C ASN A 291 -5.78 11.66 5.42
N GLN A 292 -4.53 11.86 5.00
CA GLN A 292 -3.46 10.88 5.12
C GLN A 292 -3.18 10.54 6.59
N LEU A 293 -3.02 11.56 7.44
CA LEU A 293 -2.80 11.40 8.87
C LEU A 293 -3.99 10.72 9.55
N THR A 294 -5.23 11.07 9.19
CA THR A 294 -6.44 10.43 9.70
C THR A 294 -6.39 8.92 9.50
N HIS A 295 -6.10 8.47 8.27
CA HIS A 295 -6.08 7.04 7.96
C HIS A 295 -4.92 6.32 8.63
N ILE A 296 -3.71 6.91 8.64
CA ILE A 296 -2.56 6.34 9.35
C ILE A 296 -2.90 6.13 10.83
N LEU A 297 -3.40 7.18 11.50
CA LEU A 297 -3.74 7.10 12.91
C LEU A 297 -4.90 6.13 13.18
N ALA A 298 -5.89 6.06 12.29
CA ALA A 298 -6.99 5.11 12.44
C ALA A 298 -6.54 3.65 12.35
N GLY A 299 -5.66 3.32 11.39
CA GLY A 299 -5.05 1.99 11.29
C GLY A 299 -4.20 1.65 12.51
N ALA A 300 -3.39 2.62 12.95
CA ALA A 300 -2.58 2.48 14.15
C ALA A 300 -3.44 2.25 15.41
N LEU A 301 -4.48 3.05 15.63
CA LEU A 301 -5.38 2.92 16.77
C LEU A 301 -6.12 1.58 16.78
N LEU A 302 -6.51 1.07 15.61
CA LEU A 302 -7.11 -0.26 15.51
C LEU A 302 -6.13 -1.34 15.96
N ALA A 303 -4.90 -1.33 15.46
CA ALA A 303 -3.88 -2.32 15.83
C ALA A 303 -3.49 -2.23 17.31
N HIS A 304 -3.34 -1.00 17.86
CA HIS A 304 -3.13 -0.79 19.30
C HIS A 304 -4.28 -1.34 20.13
N SER A 305 -5.52 -1.09 19.70
CA SER A 305 -6.72 -1.59 20.40
C SER A 305 -6.74 -3.12 20.45
N HIS A 306 -6.44 -3.79 19.34
CA HIS A 306 -6.37 -5.25 19.30
C HIS A 306 -5.27 -5.82 20.22
N ALA A 307 -4.17 -5.09 20.36
CA ALA A 307 -3.06 -5.46 21.24
C ALA A 307 -3.28 -5.09 22.71
N GLY A 308 -4.35 -4.37 23.04
CA GLY A 308 -4.60 -3.83 24.40
C GLY A 308 -3.64 -2.70 24.79
N VAL A 309 -3.04 -2.01 23.84
CA VAL A 309 -2.03 -0.95 24.03
C VAL A 309 -2.70 0.42 23.91
N ARG A 310 -2.26 1.38 24.73
CA ARG A 310 -2.73 2.76 24.64
C ARG A 310 -1.75 3.64 23.90
N LEU A 311 -2.22 4.32 22.87
CA LEU A 311 -1.49 5.43 22.24
C LEU A 311 -1.62 6.67 23.15
N VAL A 312 -0.52 7.11 23.75
CA VAL A 312 -0.53 8.14 24.80
C VAL A 312 0.04 9.49 24.35
N GLY A 313 0.44 9.62 23.10
CA GLY A 313 0.96 10.86 22.52
C GLY A 313 1.87 10.57 21.32
N GLY A 314 2.69 11.54 20.98
CA GLY A 314 3.64 11.38 19.88
C GLY A 314 4.12 12.68 19.27
N HIS A 315 4.82 12.56 18.14
CA HIS A 315 5.36 13.68 17.39
C HIS A 315 5.00 13.55 15.92
N THR A 316 4.58 14.65 15.30
CA THR A 316 4.28 14.74 13.89
C THR A 316 5.08 15.86 13.26
N SER A 317 5.84 15.54 12.21
CA SER A 317 6.67 16.49 11.46
C SER A 317 6.34 16.50 9.98
N GLU A 318 6.80 17.52 9.28
CA GLU A 318 6.76 17.61 7.82
C GLU A 318 8.17 17.45 7.25
N GLY A 319 8.29 16.66 6.17
CA GLY A 319 9.58 16.41 5.53
C GLY A 319 9.49 15.78 4.16
N GLY A 320 10.63 15.27 3.68
CA GLY A 320 10.78 14.78 2.31
C GLY A 320 10.11 13.44 1.97
N GLY A 321 9.49 12.76 2.93
CA GLY A 321 8.83 11.47 2.68
C GLY A 321 7.92 11.04 3.82
N LEU A 322 7.03 10.09 3.52
CA LEU A 322 6.14 9.51 4.52
C LEU A 322 6.89 8.44 5.33
N SER A 323 6.85 8.57 6.65
CA SER A 323 7.28 7.53 7.57
C SER A 323 6.40 7.50 8.81
N VAL A 324 6.19 6.31 9.35
CA VAL A 324 5.36 6.05 10.53
C VAL A 324 6.12 5.13 11.46
N GLY A 325 6.23 5.52 12.71
CA GLY A 325 6.89 4.73 13.73
C GLY A 325 6.29 4.92 15.10
N PHE A 326 6.74 4.09 16.02
CA PHE A 326 6.26 4.09 17.40
C PHE A 326 7.39 3.80 18.37
N ALA A 327 7.40 4.55 19.48
CA ALA A 327 8.15 4.18 20.66
C ALA A 327 7.21 3.43 21.59
N VAL A 328 7.46 2.15 21.83
CA VAL A 328 6.58 1.26 22.60
C VAL A 328 7.23 0.96 23.95
N THR A 329 6.43 1.04 24.99
CA THR A 329 6.80 0.64 26.36
C THR A 329 6.04 -0.60 26.77
N GLY A 330 6.75 -1.63 27.19
CA GLY A 330 6.20 -2.89 27.72
C GLY A 330 6.67 -3.17 29.15
N SER A 331 6.02 -4.12 29.77
CA SER A 331 6.31 -4.60 31.13
C SER A 331 6.49 -6.09 31.21
N ASP A 332 6.95 -6.57 32.35
CA ASP A 332 7.14 -8.00 32.67
C ASP A 332 8.15 -8.68 31.73
N ALA A 333 9.11 -7.89 31.23
CA ALA A 333 10.20 -8.44 30.42
C ALA A 333 10.96 -9.48 31.24
N LYS A 334 11.17 -10.64 30.65
CA LYS A 334 12.21 -11.57 31.14
C LYS A 334 13.57 -10.96 30.76
N LEU A 335 14.20 -10.27 31.71
CA LEU A 335 15.55 -9.79 31.52
C LEU A 335 16.46 -10.98 31.14
N PRO A 336 17.42 -10.79 30.22
CA PRO A 336 18.37 -11.84 29.90
C PRO A 336 19.03 -12.32 31.20
N ALA A 337 19.09 -13.62 31.40
CA ALA A 337 19.85 -14.15 32.52
C ALA A 337 21.30 -13.69 32.42
N GLU A 338 21.84 -13.12 33.50
CA GLU A 338 23.25 -12.70 33.55
C GLU A 338 24.23 -13.88 33.41
N THR A 339 23.76 -15.11 33.61
CA THR A 339 24.51 -16.33 33.48
C THR A 339 24.08 -17.13 32.27
N PRO A 340 24.99 -17.63 31.43
CA PRO A 340 24.65 -18.56 30.36
C PRO A 340 23.84 -19.74 30.94
N LEU A 341 22.68 -19.98 30.36
CA LEU A 341 21.88 -21.13 30.75
C LEU A 341 22.65 -22.39 30.40
N ALA A 342 22.75 -23.34 31.36
CA ALA A 342 23.15 -24.70 31.03
C ALA A 342 22.03 -25.33 30.18
N LEU A 343 22.22 -25.28 28.86
CA LEU A 343 21.22 -25.75 27.91
C LEU A 343 21.48 -27.23 27.63
N ASP A 344 20.44 -28.07 27.70
CA ASP A 344 20.48 -29.43 27.21
C ASP A 344 20.67 -29.46 25.69
N GLU A 345 21.25 -30.55 25.16
CA GLU A 345 21.72 -30.66 23.77
C GLU A 345 20.63 -30.58 22.68
N ASP A 346 19.32 -30.53 23.03
CA ASP A 346 18.20 -30.68 22.11
C ASP A 346 17.37 -29.39 21.96
N PHE A 347 18.00 -28.21 21.72
CA PHE A 347 17.27 -26.99 21.38
C PHE A 347 16.79 -26.98 19.94
N ARG A 348 15.55 -26.51 19.76
CA ARG A 348 14.96 -26.29 18.42
C ARG A 348 14.56 -24.82 18.26
N LEU A 349 14.84 -24.28 17.08
CA LEU A 349 14.33 -22.98 16.65
C LEU A 349 12.93 -23.17 16.06
N ILE A 350 11.99 -22.35 16.53
CA ILE A 350 10.61 -22.33 16.01
C ILE A 350 10.41 -21.02 15.30
N LEU A 351 10.02 -21.07 14.02
CA LEU A 351 9.64 -19.93 13.23
C LEU A 351 8.11 -19.85 13.18
N THR A 352 7.53 -18.76 13.70
CA THR A 352 6.07 -18.63 13.90
C THR A 352 5.30 -18.16 12.67
N LYS A 353 5.99 -17.60 11.68
CA LYS A 353 5.39 -17.14 10.40
C LYS A 353 6.32 -17.42 9.24
N PRO A 354 5.78 -17.64 8.03
CA PRO A 354 6.59 -17.67 6.81
C PRO A 354 7.36 -16.36 6.61
N ILE A 355 8.55 -16.46 6.00
CA ILE A 355 9.40 -15.30 5.69
C ILE A 355 9.38 -14.98 4.19
N GLY A 356 9.91 -13.81 3.81
CA GLY A 356 10.05 -13.41 2.41
C GLY A 356 9.35 -12.09 2.04
N THR A 357 8.74 -11.40 3.00
CA THR A 357 8.09 -10.08 2.77
C THR A 357 9.00 -9.10 2.05
N GLY A 358 10.29 -9.05 2.40
CA GLY A 358 11.28 -8.16 1.77
C GLY A 358 11.48 -8.43 0.28
N VAL A 359 11.46 -9.70 -0.14
CA VAL A 359 11.57 -10.10 -1.56
C VAL A 359 10.33 -9.68 -2.33
N ILE A 360 9.15 -10.00 -1.79
CA ILE A 360 7.86 -9.68 -2.43
C ILE A 360 7.68 -8.16 -2.56
N MET A 361 7.96 -7.39 -1.52
CA MET A 361 7.83 -5.93 -1.56
C MET A 361 8.86 -5.28 -2.50
N ALA A 362 10.07 -5.84 -2.60
CA ALA A 362 11.06 -5.40 -3.60
C ALA A 362 10.58 -5.71 -5.04
N ALA A 363 9.98 -6.87 -5.27
CA ALA A 363 9.37 -7.25 -6.55
C ALA A 363 8.16 -6.37 -6.89
N SER A 364 7.32 -6.06 -5.92
CA SER A 364 6.17 -5.17 -6.08
C SER A 364 6.59 -3.77 -6.55
N ARG A 365 7.62 -3.18 -5.95
CA ARG A 365 8.18 -1.90 -6.38
C ARG A 365 8.74 -1.93 -7.81
N GLN A 366 9.20 -3.09 -8.27
CA GLN A 366 9.67 -3.32 -9.64
C GLN A 366 8.55 -3.73 -10.60
N LEU A 367 7.30 -3.80 -10.14
CA LEU A 367 6.12 -4.28 -10.89
C LEU A 367 6.31 -5.72 -11.41
N LYS A 368 6.96 -6.57 -10.62
CA LYS A 368 7.28 -7.97 -10.95
C LYS A 368 6.59 -8.99 -10.05
N ALA A 369 5.97 -8.55 -8.95
CA ALA A 369 5.19 -9.43 -8.08
C ALA A 369 3.76 -9.56 -8.57
N ASP A 370 3.21 -10.76 -8.51
CA ASP A 370 1.79 -11.00 -8.70
C ASP A 370 0.98 -10.43 -7.53
N ALA A 371 -0.25 -9.99 -7.78
CA ALA A 371 -1.11 -9.39 -6.77
C ALA A 371 -1.33 -10.32 -5.57
N ILE A 372 -1.52 -11.62 -5.81
CA ILE A 372 -1.72 -12.63 -4.76
C ILE A 372 -0.52 -12.68 -3.81
N CYS A 373 0.71 -12.64 -4.34
CA CYS A 373 1.92 -12.62 -3.52
C CYS A 373 2.01 -11.35 -2.65
N VAL A 374 1.60 -10.21 -3.21
CA VAL A 374 1.57 -8.94 -2.48
C VAL A 374 0.52 -8.96 -1.38
N ASP A 375 -0.67 -9.48 -1.66
CA ASP A 375 -1.75 -9.61 -0.68
C ASP A 375 -1.35 -10.57 0.46
N ASP A 376 -0.72 -11.70 0.16
CA ASP A 376 -0.19 -12.63 1.16
C ASP A 376 0.89 -11.97 2.04
N ALA A 377 1.78 -11.17 1.45
CA ALA A 377 2.79 -10.44 2.20
C ALA A 377 2.15 -9.38 3.12
N ILE A 378 1.16 -8.64 2.64
CA ILE A 378 0.40 -7.66 3.44
C ILE A 378 -0.34 -8.37 4.58
N ALA A 379 -1.01 -9.47 4.31
CA ALA A 379 -1.70 -10.28 5.32
C ALA A 379 -0.72 -10.77 6.40
N SER A 380 0.46 -11.24 6.01
CA SER A 380 1.52 -11.65 6.95
C SER A 380 2.03 -10.49 7.81
N MET A 381 2.21 -9.28 7.23
CA MET A 381 2.61 -8.08 7.97
C MET A 381 1.53 -7.60 8.94
N ARG A 382 0.26 -7.78 8.60
CA ARG A 382 -0.90 -7.47 9.47
C ARG A 382 -1.16 -8.52 10.55
N HIS A 383 -0.57 -9.69 10.44
CA HIS A 383 -0.71 -10.73 11.45
C HIS A 383 0.20 -10.44 12.65
N SER A 384 -0.39 -10.15 13.81
CA SER A 384 0.33 -9.85 15.06
C SER A 384 1.12 -11.05 15.56
N ASN A 385 2.27 -10.80 16.17
CA ASN A 385 3.06 -11.80 16.90
C ASN A 385 2.58 -12.00 18.35
N GLN A 386 1.51 -11.30 18.79
CA GLN A 386 0.98 -11.34 20.13
C GLN A 386 0.65 -12.77 20.58
N HIS A 387 -0.14 -13.50 19.79
CA HIS A 387 -0.54 -14.86 20.14
C HIS A 387 0.67 -15.81 20.31
N ALA A 388 1.66 -15.72 19.44
CA ALA A 388 2.90 -16.48 19.59
C ALA A 388 3.63 -16.12 20.89
N ALA A 389 3.71 -14.84 21.23
CA ALA A 389 4.33 -14.39 22.49
C ALA A 389 3.56 -14.84 23.72
N ASP A 390 2.22 -14.89 23.66
CA ASP A 390 1.40 -15.43 24.75
C ASP A 390 1.70 -16.92 24.95
N VAL A 391 1.67 -17.73 23.89
CA VAL A 391 2.04 -19.15 23.93
C VAL A 391 3.46 -19.34 24.45
N PHE A 392 4.41 -18.48 24.04
CA PHE A 392 5.79 -18.55 24.52
C PHE A 392 5.91 -18.31 26.03
N ARG A 393 5.16 -17.35 26.56
CA ARG A 393 5.12 -17.07 28.01
C ARG A 393 4.49 -18.23 28.79
N GLU A 394 3.37 -18.76 28.31
CA GLU A 394 2.69 -19.91 28.92
C GLU A 394 3.54 -21.17 28.98
N ASN A 395 4.35 -21.39 27.96
CA ASN A 395 5.22 -22.57 27.86
C ASN A 395 6.68 -22.32 28.35
N ASN A 396 6.90 -21.19 29.04
CA ASN A 396 8.20 -20.86 29.62
C ASN A 396 9.35 -20.86 28.61
N ILE A 397 9.09 -20.44 27.37
CA ILE A 397 10.16 -20.25 26.35
C ILE A 397 11.20 -19.28 26.91
N ILE A 398 12.46 -19.65 26.77
CA ILE A 398 13.58 -18.97 27.42
C ILE A 398 14.05 -17.72 26.67
N ALA A 399 13.92 -17.70 25.34
CA ALA A 399 14.33 -16.59 24.51
C ALA A 399 13.56 -16.57 23.18
N ALA A 400 13.33 -15.37 22.66
CA ALA A 400 12.76 -15.14 21.36
C ALA A 400 13.45 -13.94 20.68
N THR A 401 13.29 -13.81 19.40
CA THR A 401 13.67 -12.66 18.60
C THR A 401 12.66 -12.48 17.46
N ASP A 402 12.39 -11.28 17.05
CA ASP A 402 11.71 -11.00 15.80
C ASP A 402 12.68 -11.22 14.62
N VAL A 403 12.15 -11.37 13.41
CA VAL A 403 12.95 -11.53 12.18
C VAL A 403 12.60 -10.38 11.25
N THR A 404 13.53 -9.43 11.09
CA THR A 404 13.36 -8.21 10.31
C THR A 404 14.40 -8.08 9.18
N GLY A 405 14.77 -6.87 8.82
CA GLY A 405 15.63 -6.56 7.67
C GLY A 405 17.00 -7.27 7.63
N PHE A 406 17.53 -7.66 8.77
CA PHE A 406 18.80 -8.41 8.85
C PHE A 406 18.69 -9.89 8.49
N GLY A 407 17.46 -10.39 8.32
CA GLY A 407 17.18 -11.75 7.87
C GLY A 407 17.34 -12.85 8.94
N LEU A 408 16.77 -14.03 8.65
CA LEU A 408 16.67 -15.14 9.59
C LEU A 408 18.02 -15.52 10.23
N ALA A 409 19.06 -15.66 9.42
CA ALA A 409 20.36 -16.14 9.89
C ALA A 409 21.01 -15.19 10.93
N ARG A 410 20.92 -13.85 10.71
CA ARG A 410 21.46 -12.89 11.66
C ARG A 410 20.67 -12.87 12.97
N HIS A 411 19.33 -12.89 12.88
CA HIS A 411 18.51 -12.93 14.09
C HIS A 411 18.71 -14.22 14.89
N ALA A 412 18.83 -15.36 14.20
CA ALA A 412 19.17 -16.64 14.87
C ALA A 412 20.57 -16.60 15.49
N GLN A 413 21.58 -15.98 14.83
CA GLN A 413 22.91 -15.80 15.41
C GLN A 413 22.86 -14.94 16.67
N ASN A 414 22.15 -13.82 16.63
CA ASN A 414 22.00 -12.95 17.80
C ASN A 414 21.35 -13.69 18.97
N LEU A 415 20.34 -14.54 18.67
CA LEU A 415 19.70 -15.37 19.66
C LEU A 415 20.67 -16.43 20.24
N ALA A 416 21.45 -17.10 19.38
CA ALA A 416 22.46 -18.05 19.81
C ALA A 416 23.52 -17.41 20.72
N VAL A 417 24.05 -16.25 20.34
CA VAL A 417 25.01 -15.47 21.16
C VAL A 417 24.43 -15.13 22.52
N ARG A 418 23.17 -14.67 22.55
CA ARG A 418 22.46 -14.34 23.80
C ARG A 418 22.30 -15.55 24.73
N LEU A 419 22.17 -16.74 24.15
CA LEU A 419 22.02 -18.02 24.89
C LEU A 419 23.35 -18.69 25.18
N GLY A 420 24.49 -18.14 24.77
CA GLY A 420 25.82 -18.74 24.95
C GLY A 420 26.03 -19.98 24.06
N LEU A 421 25.30 -20.14 22.97
CA LEU A 421 25.43 -21.26 22.04
C LEU A 421 26.57 -21.04 21.06
N ALA A 422 27.30 -22.11 20.71
CA ALA A 422 28.40 -22.07 19.75
C ALA A 422 27.90 -21.81 18.29
N GLY A 423 26.66 -22.15 17.99
CA GLY A 423 26.06 -22.00 16.67
C GLY A 423 24.69 -22.66 16.59
N PHE A 424 24.15 -22.72 15.38
CA PHE A 424 22.88 -23.34 15.06
C PHE A 424 22.91 -23.90 13.62
N VAL A 425 22.05 -24.84 13.34
CA VAL A 425 21.84 -25.39 11.99
C VAL A 425 20.46 -25.00 11.50
N ILE A 426 20.39 -24.45 10.28
CA ILE A 426 19.14 -24.18 9.60
C ILE A 426 18.98 -25.20 8.48
N ASP A 427 17.92 -26.00 8.54
CA ASP A 427 17.48 -26.85 7.44
C ASP A 427 16.67 -25.98 6.46
N LEU A 428 17.32 -25.52 5.40
CA LEU A 428 16.71 -24.58 4.44
C LEU A 428 15.40 -25.08 3.82
N PRO A 429 15.26 -26.36 3.43
CA PRO A 429 13.99 -26.91 2.95
C PRO A 429 12.83 -26.80 3.93
N SER A 430 13.12 -26.80 5.23
CA SER A 430 12.11 -26.70 6.29
C SER A 430 11.70 -25.26 6.62
N VAL A 431 12.37 -24.25 6.07
CA VAL A 431 12.02 -22.85 6.33
C VAL A 431 10.76 -22.48 5.55
N PRO A 432 9.65 -22.12 6.23
CA PRO A 432 8.43 -21.72 5.54
C PRO A 432 8.61 -20.38 4.85
N LEU A 433 8.31 -20.33 3.55
CA LEU A 433 8.35 -19.13 2.72
C LEU A 433 6.94 -18.69 2.33
N LEU A 434 6.75 -17.40 2.19
CA LEU A 434 5.55 -16.83 1.58
C LEU A 434 5.43 -17.28 0.12
N HIS A 435 4.20 -17.39 -0.36
CA HIS A 435 3.93 -17.75 -1.74
C HIS A 435 4.65 -16.81 -2.72
N GLY A 436 5.28 -17.38 -3.75
CA GLY A 436 5.98 -16.62 -4.80
C GLY A 436 7.40 -16.16 -4.44
N VAL A 437 7.90 -16.35 -3.22
CA VAL A 437 9.25 -15.92 -2.81
C VAL A 437 10.33 -16.63 -3.61
N THR A 438 10.27 -17.95 -3.74
CA THR A 438 11.31 -18.74 -4.44
C THR A 438 11.52 -18.30 -5.88
N PRO A 439 10.50 -18.28 -6.77
CA PRO A 439 10.71 -17.85 -8.15
C PRO A 439 11.16 -16.40 -8.28
N LEU A 440 10.73 -15.50 -7.40
CA LEU A 440 11.19 -14.11 -7.41
C LEU A 440 12.67 -14.01 -7.02
N PHE A 441 13.09 -14.78 -6.03
CA PHE A 441 14.49 -14.82 -5.59
C PHE A 441 15.39 -15.43 -6.66
N GLU A 442 14.98 -16.53 -7.31
CA GLU A 442 15.67 -17.13 -8.46
C GLU A 442 15.78 -16.19 -9.66
N ALA A 443 14.80 -15.29 -9.84
CA ALA A 443 14.86 -14.22 -10.83
C ALA A 443 15.78 -13.05 -10.43
N GLY A 444 16.54 -13.17 -9.33
CA GLY A 444 17.49 -12.17 -8.86
C GLY A 444 16.85 -11.00 -8.11
N ILE A 445 15.62 -11.15 -7.62
CA ILE A 445 14.96 -10.11 -6.84
C ILE A 445 15.18 -10.39 -5.34
N ALA A 446 15.79 -9.44 -4.66
CA ALA A 446 16.11 -9.55 -3.25
C ALA A 446 15.81 -8.23 -2.52
N SER A 447 15.79 -8.26 -1.19
CA SER A 447 15.69 -7.05 -0.38
C SER A 447 16.94 -6.18 -0.52
N SER A 448 16.83 -4.88 -0.22
CA SER A 448 17.96 -3.94 -0.30
C SER A 448 19.14 -4.29 0.60
N LEU A 449 18.93 -5.06 1.67
CA LEU A 449 19.97 -5.50 2.60
C LEU A 449 20.55 -6.88 2.25
N HIS A 450 20.10 -7.52 1.18
CA HIS A 450 20.47 -8.90 0.88
C HIS A 450 21.98 -9.09 0.73
N GLU A 451 22.67 -8.26 -0.06
CA GLU A 451 24.13 -8.34 -0.24
C GLU A 451 24.88 -8.18 1.07
N GLN A 452 24.46 -7.21 1.90
CA GLN A 452 25.07 -6.99 3.22
C GLN A 452 24.82 -8.18 4.15
N ASN A 453 23.63 -8.76 4.10
CA ASN A 453 23.26 -9.92 4.92
C ASN A 453 24.05 -11.16 4.54
N GLN A 454 24.36 -11.39 3.25
CA GLN A 454 25.17 -12.52 2.79
C GLN A 454 26.59 -12.51 3.37
N HIS A 455 27.18 -11.32 3.53
CA HIS A 455 28.55 -11.15 4.04
C HIS A 455 28.63 -11.01 5.57
N ALA A 456 27.48 -10.84 6.23
CA ALA A 456 27.46 -10.53 7.65
C ALA A 456 27.66 -11.72 8.58
N ILE A 457 27.53 -12.95 8.08
CA ILE A 457 27.60 -14.18 8.88
C ILE A 457 28.42 -15.23 8.14
N PRO A 458 29.42 -15.87 8.78
CA PRO A 458 30.08 -17.02 8.21
C PRO A 458 29.09 -18.21 8.16
N ILE A 459 28.64 -18.56 6.97
CA ILE A 459 27.78 -19.71 6.74
C ILE A 459 28.65 -20.85 6.24
N HIS A 460 28.62 -21.97 6.94
CA HIS A 460 29.26 -23.22 6.51
C HIS A 460 28.19 -24.16 5.97
N ASN A 461 28.31 -24.54 4.69
CA ASN A 461 27.43 -25.56 4.14
C ASN A 461 27.89 -26.92 4.68
N THR A 462 27.08 -27.57 5.51
CA THR A 462 27.41 -28.84 6.13
C THR A 462 27.23 -30.05 5.21
N GLY A 463 26.71 -29.85 3.99
CA GLY A 463 26.65 -30.90 2.94
C GLY A 463 25.76 -32.11 3.28
N LYS A 464 24.78 -31.96 4.19
CA LYS A 464 23.81 -33.02 4.51
C LYS A 464 22.47 -32.72 3.84
#